data_5d9d27fe1363c6e26995ca818429e3b6
#
_entry.id   5d9d27fe1363c6e26995ca818429e3b6
#
_cell.length_a   1.000
_cell.length_b   1.000
_cell.length_c   1.000
_cell.angle_alpha   90.00
_cell.angle_beta   90.00
_cell.angle_gamma   90.00
#
_symmetry.space_group_name_H-M   'P 1'
#
loop_
_entity.id
_entity.type
_entity.pdbx_description
1 polymer ?
#
loop_
_entity_poly.entity_id
_entity_poly.type
_entity_poly.pdbx_seq_one_letter_code
_entity_poly.pdbx_strand_id
1 'polypeptide(L)'
;MSTQDVQEEIKKGTVLIDIRREDEWNRYGIIKGSHKLTFFDGFGNYDIDKWMEQFTKIVKSKDQKFILVCAHANRTKTVGGFLSQQLHYTNVYELDGGINYGWLDKGLETVK
;
A
#
# COMPACT_ATOMS: atom_id res chain seq x y z
N MET A 1 8.82 3.59 -5.44
CA MET A 1 8.40 4.58 -6.43
C MET A 1 8.39 5.97 -5.84
N SER A 2 8.79 6.96 -6.62
CA SER A 2 8.67 8.36 -6.24
C SER A 2 7.21 8.80 -6.21
N THR A 3 6.94 9.92 -5.53
CA THR A 3 5.60 10.53 -5.50
C THR A 3 5.08 10.80 -6.92
N GLN A 4 5.94 11.32 -7.79
CA GLN A 4 5.57 11.61 -9.18
C GLN A 4 5.22 10.33 -9.93
N ASP A 5 6.00 9.26 -9.76
CA ASP A 5 5.72 7.98 -10.40
C ASP A 5 4.39 7.39 -9.93
N VAL A 6 4.09 7.50 -8.64
CA VAL A 6 2.81 7.03 -8.10
C VAL A 6 1.65 7.81 -8.70
N GLN A 7 1.77 9.14 -8.84
CA GLN A 7 0.74 9.96 -9.47
C GLN A 7 0.49 9.54 -10.92
N GLU A 8 1.56 9.23 -11.67
CA GLU A 8 1.44 8.73 -13.04
C GLU A 8 0.75 7.36 -13.08
N GLU A 9 1.09 6.47 -12.16
CA GLU A 9 0.46 5.14 -12.08
C GLU A 9 -1.01 5.22 -11.72
N ILE A 10 -1.41 6.15 -10.85
CA ILE A 10 -2.82 6.39 -10.52
C ILE A 10 -3.62 6.74 -11.78
N LYS A 11 -3.07 7.57 -12.64
CA LYS A 11 -3.70 7.94 -13.92
C LYS A 11 -3.89 6.75 -14.85
N LYS A 12 -3.03 5.75 -14.75
CA LYS A 12 -3.10 4.52 -15.53
C LYS A 12 -4.05 3.48 -14.93
N GLY A 13 -4.58 3.74 -13.74
CA GLY A 13 -5.46 2.80 -13.04
C GLY A 13 -4.73 1.73 -12.24
N THR A 14 -3.44 1.90 -11.96
CA THR A 14 -2.67 0.95 -11.17
C THR A 14 -3.25 0.84 -9.75
N VAL A 15 -3.31 -0.38 -9.23
CA VAL A 15 -3.85 -0.67 -7.90
C VAL A 15 -2.93 -0.11 -6.81
N LEU A 16 -3.52 0.65 -5.88
CA LEU A 16 -2.87 1.08 -4.64
C LEU A 16 -3.49 0.33 -3.47
N ILE A 17 -2.65 -0.22 -2.59
CA ILE A 17 -3.11 -0.93 -1.40
C ILE A 17 -2.54 -0.25 -0.17
N ASP A 18 -3.42 0.34 0.64
CA ASP A 18 -3.06 1.01 1.88
C ASP A 18 -3.12 -0.01 3.02
N ILE A 19 -1.95 -0.39 3.53
CA ILE A 19 -1.83 -1.44 4.54
C ILE A 19 -1.83 -0.90 5.98
N ARG A 20 -2.10 0.40 6.16
CA ARG A 20 -2.17 1.04 7.47
C ARG A 20 -3.42 0.57 8.23
N ARG A 21 -3.55 1.02 9.50
CA ARG A 21 -4.71 0.74 10.35
C ARG A 21 -5.84 1.74 10.10
N GLU A 22 -7.04 1.35 10.51
CA GLU A 22 -8.23 2.19 10.40
C GLU A 22 -8.09 3.53 11.13
N ASP A 23 -7.45 3.54 12.31
CA ASP A 23 -7.21 4.78 13.06
C ASP A 23 -6.34 5.75 12.25
N GLU A 24 -5.37 5.25 11.50
CA GLU A 24 -4.53 6.08 10.64
C GLU A 24 -5.32 6.63 9.44
N TRP A 25 -6.20 5.83 8.84
CA TRP A 25 -7.07 6.30 7.74
C TRP A 25 -8.01 7.40 8.21
N ASN A 26 -8.59 7.24 9.39
CA ASN A 26 -9.52 8.22 9.96
C ASN A 26 -8.83 9.54 10.29
N ARG A 27 -7.57 9.48 10.72
CA ARG A 27 -6.81 10.66 11.13
C ARG A 27 -6.22 11.42 9.94
N TYR A 28 -5.62 10.71 8.99
CA TYR A 28 -4.84 11.31 7.91
C TYR A 28 -5.52 11.20 6.54
N GLY A 29 -6.55 10.40 6.41
CA GLY A 29 -7.17 10.10 5.12
C GLY A 29 -6.37 9.08 4.32
N ILE A 30 -6.84 8.81 3.12
CA ILE A 30 -6.20 7.87 2.17
C ILE A 30 -5.99 8.56 0.83
N ILE A 31 -5.10 8.02 0.01
CA ILE A 31 -4.99 8.43 -1.39
C ILE A 31 -6.26 7.94 -2.10
N LYS A 32 -6.93 8.83 -2.84
CA LYS A 32 -8.19 8.50 -3.51
C LYS A 32 -8.02 7.27 -4.41
N GLY A 33 -8.93 6.31 -4.24
CA GLY A 33 -8.89 5.06 -5.01
C GLY A 33 -8.07 3.94 -4.39
N SER A 34 -7.40 4.19 -3.26
CA SER A 34 -6.65 3.14 -2.55
C SER A 34 -7.59 2.08 -1.98
N HIS A 35 -7.14 0.82 -2.03
CA HIS A 35 -7.81 -0.27 -1.34
C HIS A 35 -7.30 -0.33 0.10
N LYS A 36 -8.21 -0.31 1.07
CA LYS A 36 -7.90 -0.37 2.50
C LYS A 36 -7.73 -1.83 2.90
N LEU A 37 -6.52 -2.24 3.22
CA LEU A 37 -6.23 -3.64 3.55
C LEU A 37 -5.12 -3.72 4.60
N THR A 38 -5.49 -3.48 5.86
CA THR A 38 -4.58 -3.49 7.00
C THR A 38 -3.83 -4.82 7.10
N PHE A 39 -2.50 -4.76 7.16
CA PHE A 39 -1.67 -5.94 7.34
C PHE A 39 -1.36 -6.21 8.81
N PHE A 40 -0.83 -5.21 9.53
CA PHE A 40 -0.51 -5.33 10.96
C PHE A 40 -1.57 -4.66 11.83
N ASP A 41 -1.95 -5.29 12.94
CA ASP A 41 -2.80 -4.66 13.95
C ASP A 41 -2.00 -3.68 14.82
N GLY A 42 -2.64 -3.08 15.83
CA GLY A 42 -1.98 -2.11 16.72
C GLY A 42 -0.86 -2.70 17.58
N PHE A 43 -0.74 -4.01 17.65
CA PHE A 43 0.28 -4.73 18.42
C PHE A 43 1.35 -5.37 17.53
N GLY A 44 1.28 -5.13 16.21
CA GLY A 44 2.22 -5.71 15.26
C GLY A 44 1.90 -7.13 14.83
N ASN A 45 0.74 -7.65 15.21
CA ASN A 45 0.29 -8.99 14.81
C ASN A 45 -0.34 -8.96 13.42
N TYR A 46 -0.29 -10.09 12.73
CA TYR A 46 -0.86 -10.21 11.40
C TYR A 46 -1.39 -11.63 11.16
N ASP A 47 -2.31 -11.74 10.21
CA ASP A 47 -2.87 -13.02 9.78
C ASP A 47 -2.71 -13.09 8.25
N ILE A 48 -1.66 -13.79 7.81
CA ILE A 48 -1.30 -13.89 6.40
C ILE A 48 -2.43 -14.50 5.58
N ASP A 49 -3.05 -15.56 6.07
CA ASP A 49 -4.08 -16.27 5.32
C ASP A 49 -5.29 -15.38 5.04
N LYS A 50 -5.77 -14.67 6.06
CA LYS A 50 -6.89 -13.73 5.90
C LYS A 50 -6.52 -12.57 4.99
N TRP A 51 -5.31 -12.02 5.17
CA TRP A 51 -4.86 -10.89 4.36
C TRP A 51 -4.75 -11.30 2.89
N MET A 52 -4.16 -12.45 2.61
CA MET A 52 -4.00 -12.97 1.24
C MET A 52 -5.34 -13.29 0.60
N GLU A 53 -6.32 -13.73 1.37
CA GLU A 53 -7.68 -13.97 0.86
C GLU A 53 -8.27 -12.68 0.26
N GLN A 54 -8.10 -11.54 0.92
CA GLN A 54 -8.57 -10.25 0.42
C GLN A 54 -7.66 -9.72 -0.69
N PHE A 55 -6.35 -9.86 -0.52
CA PHE A 55 -5.35 -9.37 -1.48
C PHE A 55 -5.53 -10.01 -2.86
N THR A 56 -5.77 -11.32 -2.92
CA THR A 56 -5.93 -12.02 -4.20
C THR A 56 -7.22 -11.66 -4.93
N LYS A 57 -8.19 -11.07 -4.23
CA LYS A 57 -9.39 -10.51 -4.88
C LYS A 57 -9.08 -9.21 -5.61
N ILE A 58 -8.01 -8.53 -5.24
CA ILE A 58 -7.60 -7.21 -5.79
C ILE A 58 -6.49 -7.41 -6.82
N VAL A 59 -5.43 -8.15 -6.46
CA VAL A 59 -4.29 -8.45 -7.33
C VAL A 59 -4.49 -9.87 -7.86
N LYS A 60 -4.86 -9.98 -9.13
CA LYS A 60 -5.36 -11.21 -9.74
C LYS A 60 -4.27 -12.15 -10.24
N SER A 61 -3.05 -11.66 -10.46
CA SER A 61 -1.95 -12.47 -10.98
C SER A 61 -0.63 -12.05 -10.37
N LYS A 62 0.37 -12.92 -10.47
CA LYS A 62 1.71 -12.69 -9.91
C LYS A 62 2.47 -11.56 -10.60
N ASP A 63 2.10 -11.22 -11.82
CA ASP A 63 2.74 -10.15 -12.60
C ASP A 63 1.94 -8.85 -12.64
N GLN A 64 0.77 -8.82 -12.02
CA GLN A 64 -0.02 -7.58 -11.93
C GLN A 64 0.72 -6.54 -11.07
N LYS A 65 0.91 -5.34 -11.61
CA LYS A 65 1.53 -4.24 -10.89
C LYS A 65 0.62 -3.72 -9.79
N PHE A 66 1.19 -3.47 -8.61
CA PHE A 66 0.49 -2.80 -7.52
C PHE A 66 1.46 -2.02 -6.65
N ILE A 67 0.94 -1.04 -5.93
CA ILE A 67 1.74 -0.15 -5.09
C ILE A 67 1.22 -0.24 -3.66
N LEU A 68 2.13 -0.58 -2.73
CA LEU A 68 1.82 -0.62 -1.30
C LEU A 68 2.06 0.75 -0.67
N VAL A 69 1.19 1.14 0.25
CA VAL A 69 1.25 2.43 0.94
C VAL A 69 1.16 2.21 2.44
N CYS A 70 2.07 2.83 3.20
CA CYS A 70 1.97 2.92 4.65
C CYS A 70 2.39 4.33 5.11
N ALA A 71 2.57 4.56 6.42
CA ALA A 71 2.86 5.91 6.92
C ALA A 71 4.24 6.41 6.49
N HIS A 72 5.30 5.61 6.70
CA HIS A 72 6.70 6.00 6.47
C HIS A 72 7.48 4.98 5.63
N ALA A 73 6.79 4.13 4.88
CA ALA A 73 7.38 3.09 4.04
C ALA A 73 8.10 1.95 4.81
N ASN A 74 7.96 1.86 6.12
CA ASN A 74 8.59 0.79 6.91
C ASN A 74 7.82 -0.54 6.80
N ARG A 75 6.50 -0.48 6.99
CA ARG A 75 5.63 -1.66 6.89
C ARG A 75 5.57 -2.20 5.47
N THR A 76 5.60 -1.31 4.47
CA THR A 76 5.57 -1.71 3.06
C THR A 76 6.82 -2.48 2.66
N LYS A 77 7.99 -2.18 3.25
CA LYS A 77 9.22 -2.93 2.97
C LYS A 77 9.10 -4.37 3.45
N THR A 78 8.54 -4.59 4.63
CA THR A 78 8.32 -5.92 5.17
C THR A 78 7.30 -6.71 4.35
N VAL A 79 6.14 -6.12 4.08
CA VAL A 79 5.07 -6.77 3.32
C VAL A 79 5.49 -6.99 1.87
N GLY A 80 6.10 -5.98 1.24
CA GLY A 80 6.57 -6.08 -0.14
C GLY A 80 7.65 -7.14 -0.31
N GLY A 81 8.59 -7.23 0.64
CA GLY A 81 9.62 -8.28 0.64
C GLY A 81 9.01 -9.67 0.74
N PHE A 82 8.01 -9.84 1.61
CA PHE A 82 7.29 -11.10 1.72
C PHE A 82 6.60 -11.48 0.40
N LEU A 83 5.88 -10.55 -0.19
CA LEU A 83 5.16 -10.80 -1.45
C LEU A 83 6.11 -11.12 -2.61
N SER A 84 7.22 -10.38 -2.74
CA SER A 84 8.14 -10.60 -3.85
C SER A 84 9.03 -11.82 -3.66
N GLN A 85 9.59 -12.01 -2.45
CA GLN A 85 10.59 -13.06 -2.20
C GLN A 85 9.97 -14.40 -1.84
N GLN A 86 8.90 -14.40 -1.06
CA GLN A 86 8.27 -15.64 -0.61
C GLN A 86 7.16 -16.10 -1.55
N LEU A 87 6.37 -15.17 -2.09
CA LEU A 87 5.20 -15.49 -2.91
C LEU A 87 5.39 -15.18 -4.40
N HIS A 88 6.57 -14.67 -4.77
CA HIS A 88 6.97 -14.48 -6.17
C HIS A 88 6.11 -13.52 -7.01
N TYR A 89 5.57 -12.48 -6.36
CA TYR A 89 4.96 -11.37 -7.10
C TYR A 89 6.07 -10.54 -7.74
N THR A 90 5.96 -10.25 -9.03
CA THR A 90 7.06 -9.67 -9.81
C THR A 90 7.00 -8.15 -9.98
N ASN A 91 5.86 -7.52 -9.70
CA ASN A 91 5.68 -6.08 -9.87
C ASN A 91 5.19 -5.42 -8.59
N VAL A 92 5.95 -5.61 -7.50
CA VAL A 92 5.66 -5.04 -6.18
C VAL A 92 6.39 -3.72 -6.04
N TYR A 93 5.64 -2.65 -5.77
CA TYR A 93 6.19 -1.31 -5.58
C TYR A 93 5.65 -0.72 -4.28
N GLU A 94 6.30 0.34 -3.80
CA GLU A 94 5.86 1.10 -2.63
C GLU A 94 6.00 2.59 -2.90
N LEU A 95 5.20 3.41 -2.22
CA LEU A 95 5.36 4.86 -2.23
C LEU A 95 6.54 5.23 -1.33
N ASP A 96 7.59 5.80 -1.92
CA ASP A 96 8.78 6.26 -1.19
C ASP A 96 8.39 7.29 -0.13
N GLY A 97 8.89 7.09 1.10
CA GLY A 97 8.56 7.93 2.23
C GLY A 97 7.19 7.67 2.84
N GLY A 98 6.39 6.79 2.25
CA GLY A 98 5.02 6.54 2.69
C GLY A 98 4.10 7.73 2.48
N ILE A 99 2.89 7.66 3.03
CA ILE A 99 1.91 8.73 2.84
C ILE A 99 2.32 10.02 3.56
N ASN A 100 3.00 9.93 4.70
CA ASN A 100 3.40 11.12 5.45
C ASN A 100 4.48 11.92 4.71
N TYR A 101 5.60 11.29 4.35
CA TYR A 101 6.71 11.99 3.69
C TYR A 101 6.57 12.09 2.18
N GLY A 102 5.96 11.07 1.56
CA GLY A 102 5.84 10.99 0.12
C GLY A 102 4.57 11.59 -0.47
N TRP A 103 3.64 12.01 0.36
CA TRP A 103 2.35 12.53 -0.11
C TRP A 103 1.92 13.79 0.65
N LEU A 104 1.66 13.69 1.95
CA LEU A 104 1.17 14.81 2.75
C LEU A 104 2.20 15.95 2.86
N ASP A 105 3.46 15.62 3.14
CA ASP A 105 4.53 16.63 3.25
C ASP A 105 4.79 17.34 1.92
N LYS A 106 4.35 16.76 0.81
CA LYS A 106 4.46 17.37 -0.52
C LYS A 106 3.22 18.16 -0.91
N GLY A 107 2.29 18.34 0.02
CA GLY A 107 1.08 19.14 -0.20
C GLY A 107 0.00 18.46 -0.99
N LEU A 108 0.06 17.13 -1.16
CA LEU A 108 -0.94 16.39 -1.90
C LEU A 108 -2.12 16.01 -0.99
N GLU A 109 -3.31 15.97 -1.56
CA GLU A 109 -4.55 15.77 -0.82
C GLU A 109 -4.85 14.29 -0.59
N THR A 110 -5.52 14.02 0.55
CA THR A 110 -6.12 12.73 0.86
C THR A 110 -7.63 12.89 1.00
N VAL A 111 -8.35 11.76 0.96
CA VAL A 111 -9.80 11.72 1.18
C VAL A 111 -10.09 10.82 2.38
N LYS A 112 -11.23 11.01 3.00
CA LYS A 112 -11.65 10.17 4.15
C LYS A 112 -12.77 9.17 3.78
#